data_54bf792b98816dfad06b7909a609e5cd
#
_entry.id   54bf792b98816dfad06b7909a609e5cd
#
_cell.length_a   1.000
_cell.length_b   1.000
_cell.length_c   1.000
_cell.angle_alpha   90.00
_cell.angle_beta   90.00
_cell.angle_gamma   90.00
#
_symmetry.space_group_name_H-M   'P 1'
#
loop_
_entity.id
_entity.type
_entity.pdbx_description
1 polymer ?
#
loop_
_entity_poly.entity_id
_entity_poly.type
_entity_poly.pdbx_seq_one_letter_code
_entity_poly.pdbx_strand_id
1 'polypeptide(L)'
;LESIDYQIDGAEETTVRYTEYQYDRRGQTTGYAELSQENAPTADEIKEHQIRYHYDSDGKLTKVTYPTTKNGVQALAYEYDQNGWLTKIKGEVQSADTSTEKTVRSYTYDSYGKVKEIKDYRDLLNSSDQAVKKAYTYDSLDRVKEMTYTDLE
;
A
#
# COMPACT_ATOMS: atom_id res chain seq x y z
N LEU A 1 -7.18 -15.42 16.81
CA LEU A 1 -6.52 -16.32 15.85
C LEU A 1 -7.59 -17.11 15.13
N GLU A 2 -7.86 -16.83 13.88
CA GLU A 2 -8.61 -17.74 13.00
C GLU A 2 -7.59 -18.51 12.17
N SER A 3 -7.46 -19.81 12.42
CA SER A 3 -6.71 -20.73 11.57
C SER A 3 -7.66 -21.31 10.52
N ILE A 4 -7.34 -21.12 9.25
CA ILE A 4 -8.02 -21.83 8.17
C ILE A 4 -7.05 -22.93 7.71
N ASP A 5 -7.39 -24.18 8.02
CA ASP A 5 -6.65 -25.35 7.58
C ASP A 5 -6.99 -25.65 6.11
N TYR A 6 -6.02 -25.53 5.22
CA TYR A 6 -6.08 -26.12 3.89
C TYR A 6 -5.14 -27.29 3.80
N GLN A 7 -5.70 -28.50 3.67
CA GLN A 7 -4.96 -29.72 3.36
C GLN A 7 -4.81 -29.82 1.84
N ILE A 8 -3.59 -29.72 1.34
CA ILE A 8 -3.29 -30.01 -0.07
C ILE A 8 -3.00 -31.52 -0.13
N ASP A 9 -3.90 -32.28 -0.76
CA ASP A 9 -3.74 -33.70 -1.00
C ASP A 9 -2.48 -33.96 -1.87
N GLY A 10 -1.52 -34.74 -1.35
CA GLY A 10 -0.41 -35.30 -2.11
C GLY A 10 1.00 -34.83 -1.75
N ALA A 11 1.21 -34.00 -0.72
CA ALA A 11 2.55 -33.67 -0.23
C ALA A 11 2.84 -34.38 1.10
N GLU A 12 4.03 -35.00 1.21
CA GLU A 12 4.49 -35.64 2.46
C GLU A 12 4.82 -34.66 3.61
N GLU A 13 4.69 -33.36 3.40
CA GLU A 13 4.84 -32.32 4.42
C GLU A 13 3.52 -31.54 4.57
N THR A 14 2.90 -31.66 5.74
CA THR A 14 1.70 -30.91 6.10
C THR A 14 2.08 -29.47 6.45
N THR A 15 2.14 -28.61 5.44
CA THR A 15 2.28 -27.16 5.66
C THR A 15 0.92 -26.56 6.01
N VAL A 16 0.82 -25.95 7.18
CA VAL A 16 -0.39 -25.23 7.61
C VAL A 16 -0.23 -23.75 7.34
N ARG A 17 -1.30 -23.12 6.81
CA ARG A 17 -1.35 -21.68 6.62
C ARG A 17 -1.93 -21.04 7.89
N TYR A 18 -1.16 -20.15 8.48
CA TYR A 18 -1.56 -19.33 9.62
C TYR A 18 -1.87 -17.91 9.17
N THR A 19 -3.03 -17.40 9.54
CA THR A 19 -3.44 -16.03 9.24
C THR A 19 -3.81 -15.32 10.52
N GLU A 20 -3.25 -14.16 10.77
CA GLU A 20 -3.55 -13.32 11.92
C GLU A 20 -4.00 -11.93 11.48
N TYR A 21 -5.09 -11.45 12.08
CA TYR A 21 -5.58 -10.08 11.94
C TYR A 21 -5.57 -9.40 13.30
N GLN A 22 -5.16 -8.15 13.31
CA GLN A 22 -5.25 -7.27 14.47
C GLN A 22 -6.16 -6.10 14.15
N TYR A 23 -6.97 -5.70 15.13
CA TYR A 23 -7.95 -4.63 14.98
C TYR A 23 -7.81 -3.60 16.08
N ASP A 24 -8.13 -2.35 15.77
CA ASP A 24 -8.30 -1.30 16.78
C ASP A 24 -9.71 -1.36 17.42
N ARG A 25 -9.97 -0.41 18.34
CA ARG A 25 -11.28 -0.31 19.02
C ARG A 25 -12.44 0.09 18.09
N ARG A 26 -12.16 0.59 16.90
CA ARG A 26 -13.12 0.96 15.86
C ARG A 26 -13.40 -0.19 14.89
N GLY A 27 -12.69 -1.33 15.04
CA GLY A 27 -12.78 -2.47 14.13
C GLY A 27 -11.96 -2.31 12.85
N GLN A 28 -11.07 -1.33 12.77
CA GLN A 28 -10.17 -1.17 11.63
C GLN A 28 -8.99 -2.14 11.76
N THR A 29 -8.61 -2.80 10.67
CA THR A 29 -7.45 -3.70 10.65
C THR A 29 -6.17 -2.92 10.88
N THR A 30 -5.44 -3.21 11.95
CA THR A 30 -4.14 -2.60 12.27
C THR A 30 -2.96 -3.50 11.97
N GLY A 31 -3.18 -4.80 11.82
CA GLY A 31 -2.14 -5.77 11.47
C GLY A 31 -2.70 -6.95 10.69
N TYR A 32 -1.88 -7.47 9.78
CA TYR A 32 -2.14 -8.69 9.02
C TYR A 32 -0.83 -9.45 8.85
N ALA A 33 -0.84 -10.74 9.18
CA ALA A 33 0.26 -11.64 8.89
C ALA A 33 -0.25 -12.95 8.30
N GLU A 34 0.49 -13.50 7.36
CA GLU A 34 0.26 -14.83 6.79
C GLU A 34 1.57 -15.58 6.72
N LEU A 35 1.60 -16.77 7.31
CA LEU A 35 2.75 -17.68 7.32
C LEU A 35 2.30 -19.07 6.92
N SER A 36 3.15 -19.79 6.19
CA SER A 36 2.93 -21.18 5.83
C SER A 36 4.07 -22.00 6.37
N GLN A 37 3.82 -22.83 7.40
CA GLN A 37 4.82 -23.62 8.07
C GLN A 37 4.17 -24.82 8.78
N GLU A 38 4.98 -25.79 9.20
CA GLU A 38 4.50 -27.01 9.83
C GLU A 38 3.93 -26.77 11.23
N ASN A 39 4.57 -25.90 12.01
CA ASN A 39 4.17 -25.61 13.39
C ASN A 39 3.54 -24.22 13.52
N ALA A 40 2.72 -24.02 14.55
CA ALA A 40 2.15 -22.72 14.85
C ALA A 40 3.26 -21.67 15.04
N PRO A 41 3.17 -20.50 14.37
CA PRO A 41 4.17 -19.46 14.47
C PRO A 41 4.24 -18.85 15.86
N THR A 42 5.42 -18.47 16.28
CA THR A 42 5.63 -17.69 17.49
C THR A 42 5.17 -16.23 17.27
N ALA A 43 4.97 -15.51 18.37
CA ALA A 43 4.60 -14.09 18.29
C ALA A 43 5.66 -13.23 17.58
N ASP A 44 6.94 -13.59 17.68
CA ASP A 44 8.02 -12.88 17.01
C ASP A 44 8.01 -13.15 15.49
N GLU A 45 7.81 -14.39 15.06
CA GLU A 45 7.67 -14.75 13.63
C GLU A 45 6.46 -14.03 12.99
N ILE A 46 5.31 -13.99 13.69
CA ILE A 46 4.15 -13.23 13.23
C ILE A 46 4.50 -11.76 13.05
N LYS A 47 5.18 -11.16 14.03
CA LYS A 47 5.57 -9.75 14.02
C LYS A 47 6.55 -9.41 12.89
N GLU A 48 7.47 -10.31 12.56
CA GLU A 48 8.43 -10.16 11.46
C GLU A 48 7.76 -10.20 10.07
N HIS A 49 6.65 -10.93 9.94
CA HIS A 49 5.89 -11.07 8.68
C HIS A 49 4.65 -10.18 8.62
N GLN A 50 4.45 -9.32 9.60
CA GLN A 50 3.24 -8.53 9.74
C GLN A 50 3.27 -7.27 8.85
N ILE A 51 2.22 -7.09 8.05
CA ILE A 51 1.86 -5.80 7.46
C ILE A 51 1.09 -5.01 8.52
N ARG A 52 1.44 -3.74 8.74
CA ARG A 52 0.79 -2.86 9.71
C ARG A 52 0.15 -1.67 9.04
N TYR A 53 -1.05 -1.36 9.50
CA TYR A 53 -1.86 -0.25 9.02
C TYR A 53 -1.99 0.82 10.10
N HIS A 54 -1.76 2.07 9.74
CA HIS A 54 -1.83 3.22 10.64
C HIS A 54 -2.91 4.18 10.15
N TYR A 55 -3.73 4.65 11.07
CA TYR A 55 -4.84 5.55 10.77
C TYR A 55 -4.71 6.84 11.57
N ASP A 56 -5.29 7.92 11.06
CA ASP A 56 -5.45 9.16 11.81
C ASP A 56 -6.67 9.11 12.76
N SER A 57 -6.92 10.24 13.45
CA SER A 57 -8.05 10.35 14.36
C SER A 57 -9.42 10.20 13.67
N ASP A 58 -9.49 10.49 12.38
CA ASP A 58 -10.71 10.40 11.56
C ASP A 58 -10.90 9.02 10.93
N GLY A 59 -9.91 8.12 11.10
CA GLY A 59 -9.94 6.77 10.59
C GLY A 59 -9.44 6.65 9.15
N LYS A 60 -8.75 7.66 8.61
CA LYS A 60 -8.12 7.57 7.30
C LYS A 60 -6.78 6.86 7.40
N LEU A 61 -6.47 5.99 6.45
CA LEU A 61 -5.21 5.28 6.38
C LEU A 61 -4.06 6.27 6.08
N THR A 62 -3.11 6.41 7.01
CA THR A 62 -1.96 7.33 6.87
C THR A 62 -0.67 6.62 6.49
N LYS A 63 -0.50 5.36 6.89
CA LYS A 63 0.72 4.59 6.58
C LYS A 63 0.42 3.09 6.55
N VAL A 64 1.06 2.37 5.62
CA VAL A 64 1.19 0.91 5.61
C VAL A 64 2.66 0.58 5.76
N THR A 65 3.02 -0.26 6.71
CA THR A 65 4.39 -0.75 6.92
C THR A 65 4.44 -2.22 6.54
N TYR A 66 5.39 -2.59 5.71
CA TYR A 66 5.62 -3.96 5.26
C TYR A 66 6.65 -4.68 6.12
N PRO A 67 6.69 -6.02 6.09
CA PRO A 67 7.79 -6.79 6.67
C PRO A 67 9.15 -6.28 6.19
N THR A 68 10.12 -6.21 7.10
CA THR A 68 11.44 -5.63 6.81
C THR A 68 12.18 -6.47 5.77
N THR A 69 12.58 -5.84 4.68
CA THR A 69 13.45 -6.40 3.66
C THR A 69 14.73 -5.58 3.55
N LYS A 70 15.84 -6.17 3.11
CA LYS A 70 17.12 -5.45 2.97
C LYS A 70 17.07 -4.38 1.87
N ASN A 71 16.27 -4.60 0.84
CA ASN A 71 16.06 -3.67 -0.27
C ASN A 71 14.58 -3.64 -0.63
N GLY A 72 14.08 -2.50 -1.05
CA GLY A 72 12.71 -2.33 -1.51
C GLY A 72 11.89 -1.36 -0.67
N VAL A 73 10.59 -1.37 -0.92
CA VAL A 73 9.64 -0.49 -0.22
C VAL A 73 9.32 -1.06 1.15
N GLN A 74 9.65 -0.30 2.20
CA GLN A 74 9.39 -0.67 3.60
C GLN A 74 8.04 -0.15 4.10
N ALA A 75 7.61 0.99 3.56
CA ALA A 75 6.33 1.57 3.93
C ALA A 75 5.76 2.43 2.80
N LEU A 76 4.44 2.59 2.81
CA LEU A 76 3.71 3.58 2.02
C LEU A 76 3.04 4.57 2.96
N ALA A 77 3.23 5.86 2.72
CA ALA A 77 2.55 6.95 3.42
C ALA A 77 1.52 7.60 2.49
N TYR A 78 0.39 8.00 3.04
CA TYR A 78 -0.74 8.57 2.33
C TYR A 78 -0.99 9.99 2.82
N GLU A 79 -0.97 10.97 1.93
CA GLU A 79 -1.23 12.37 2.22
C GLU A 79 -2.59 12.79 1.66
N TYR A 80 -3.34 13.54 2.44
CA TYR A 80 -4.68 14.01 2.09
C TYR A 80 -4.72 15.54 2.15
N ASP A 81 -5.58 16.15 1.36
CA ASP A 81 -5.88 17.59 1.45
C ASP A 81 -6.93 17.88 2.55
N GLN A 82 -7.28 19.16 2.69
CA GLN A 82 -8.25 19.63 3.66
C GLN A 82 -9.68 19.07 3.43
N ASN A 83 -9.98 18.64 2.21
CA ASN A 83 -11.25 17.99 1.86
C ASN A 83 -11.23 16.49 2.16
N GLY A 84 -10.06 15.95 2.52
CA GLY A 84 -9.84 14.54 2.75
C GLY A 84 -9.60 13.72 1.49
N TRP A 85 -9.25 14.37 0.37
CA TRP A 85 -8.90 13.69 -0.87
C TRP A 85 -7.42 13.30 -0.87
N LEU A 86 -7.12 12.09 -1.30
CA LEU A 86 -5.76 11.57 -1.36
C LEU A 86 -4.93 12.35 -2.40
N THR A 87 -3.91 13.08 -1.97
CA THR A 87 -3.06 13.88 -2.86
C THR A 87 -1.76 13.22 -3.24
N LYS A 88 -1.18 12.40 -2.33
CA LYS A 88 0.06 11.68 -2.58
C LYS A 88 0.11 10.32 -1.90
N ILE A 89 0.84 9.42 -2.56
CA ILE A 89 1.37 8.20 -1.97
C ILE A 89 2.88 8.30 -2.05
N LYS A 90 3.55 8.16 -0.90
CA LYS A 90 5.00 8.17 -0.78
C LYS A 90 5.48 6.79 -0.36
N GLY A 91 6.59 6.33 -0.92
CA GLY A 91 7.26 5.09 -0.55
C GLY A 91 8.50 5.39 0.27
N GLU A 92 8.63 4.77 1.44
CA GLU A 92 9.88 4.69 2.17
C GLU A 92 10.68 3.53 1.58
N VAL A 93 11.78 3.84 0.90
CA VAL A 93 12.58 2.87 0.15
C VAL A 93 13.89 2.63 0.87
N GLN A 94 14.14 1.36 1.20
CA GLN A 94 15.42 0.93 1.76
C GLN A 94 16.36 0.50 0.64
N SER A 95 17.57 1.03 0.65
CA SER A 95 18.68 0.61 -0.23
C SER A 95 19.94 0.48 0.62
N ALA A 96 20.39 -0.75 0.84
CA ALA A 96 21.52 -1.07 1.72
C ALA A 96 21.34 -0.40 3.09
N ASP A 97 22.16 0.62 3.40
CA ASP A 97 22.19 1.29 4.69
C ASP A 97 21.42 2.63 4.71
N THR A 98 20.73 2.97 3.63
CA THR A 98 20.01 4.25 3.50
C THR A 98 18.51 4.04 3.29
N SER A 99 17.69 4.83 4.02
CA SER A 99 16.25 4.94 3.79
C SER A 99 15.94 6.28 3.16
N THR A 100 15.19 6.29 2.06
CA THR A 100 14.78 7.52 1.37
C THR A 100 13.27 7.49 1.13
N GLU A 101 12.64 8.67 1.27
CA GLU A 101 11.23 8.83 0.93
C GLU A 101 11.09 9.34 -0.50
N LYS A 102 10.29 8.67 -1.31
CA LYS A 102 10.01 9.04 -2.71
C LYS A 102 8.52 9.06 -2.98
N THR A 103 8.07 9.98 -3.84
CA THR A 103 6.68 9.97 -4.31
C THR A 103 6.47 8.80 -5.26
N VAL A 104 5.49 7.96 -4.96
CA VAL A 104 5.03 6.83 -5.80
C VAL A 104 3.97 7.31 -6.78
N ARG A 105 3.02 8.10 -6.27
CA ARG A 105 1.89 8.60 -7.04
C ARG A 105 1.39 9.91 -6.47
N SER A 106 0.95 10.82 -7.33
CA SER A 106 0.24 12.03 -6.91
C SER A 106 -1.05 12.23 -7.69
N TYR A 107 -1.99 12.93 -7.07
CA TYR A 107 -3.31 13.21 -7.60
C TYR A 107 -3.62 14.69 -7.51
N THR A 108 -4.33 15.20 -8.51
CA THR A 108 -4.99 16.50 -8.45
C THR A 108 -6.47 16.34 -8.77
N TYR A 109 -7.28 17.24 -8.23
CA TYR A 109 -8.73 17.18 -8.33
C TYR A 109 -9.28 18.48 -8.89
N ASP A 110 -10.47 18.42 -9.45
CA ASP A 110 -11.28 19.60 -9.73
C ASP A 110 -12.00 20.08 -8.45
N SER A 111 -12.76 21.17 -8.55
CA SER A 111 -13.50 21.74 -7.41
C SER A 111 -14.61 20.83 -6.87
N TYR A 112 -14.95 19.76 -7.57
CA TYR A 112 -16.00 18.80 -7.20
C TYR A 112 -15.43 17.46 -6.66
N GLY A 113 -14.08 17.35 -6.57
CA GLY A 113 -13.41 16.15 -6.09
C GLY A 113 -13.20 15.07 -7.16
N LYS A 114 -13.41 15.38 -8.43
CA LYS A 114 -13.10 14.45 -9.52
C LYS A 114 -11.61 14.51 -9.85
N VAL A 115 -11.00 13.34 -10.08
CA VAL A 115 -9.58 13.26 -10.42
C VAL A 115 -9.32 13.99 -11.74
N LYS A 116 -8.53 15.05 -11.69
CA LYS A 116 -8.10 15.81 -12.85
C LYS A 116 -6.80 15.27 -13.45
N GLU A 117 -5.87 14.89 -12.60
CA GLU A 117 -4.56 14.41 -13.04
C GLU A 117 -4.04 13.35 -12.06
N ILE A 118 -3.39 12.32 -12.60
CA ILE A 118 -2.60 11.33 -11.84
C ILE A 118 -1.20 11.35 -12.43
N LYS A 119 -0.16 11.41 -11.56
CA LYS A 119 1.23 11.14 -11.92
C LYS A 119 1.67 9.87 -11.25
N ASP A 120 2.12 8.90 -12.04
CA ASP A 120 2.72 7.65 -11.58
C ASP A 120 4.24 7.73 -11.78
N TYR A 121 5.02 7.62 -10.71
CA TYR A 121 6.48 7.60 -10.72
C TYR A 121 6.94 6.14 -10.80
N ARG A 122 7.54 5.75 -11.93
CA ARG A 122 7.76 4.34 -12.30
C ARG A 122 8.91 3.66 -11.58
N ASP A 123 9.92 4.41 -11.16
CA ASP A 123 11.14 3.81 -10.63
C ASP A 123 11.51 4.38 -9.26
N LEU A 124 11.04 3.68 -8.22
CA LEU A 124 11.32 4.05 -6.84
C LEU A 124 12.73 3.66 -6.38
N LEU A 125 13.35 2.69 -7.03
CA LEU A 125 14.65 2.15 -6.63
C LEU A 125 15.81 2.85 -7.34
N ASN A 126 15.58 3.39 -8.53
CA ASN A 126 16.57 4.13 -9.30
C ASN A 126 16.35 5.65 -9.25
N SER A 127 17.34 6.39 -9.67
CA SER A 127 17.36 7.87 -9.56
C SER A 127 16.56 8.59 -10.66
N SER A 128 15.83 7.87 -11.51
CA SER A 128 15.06 8.50 -12.58
C SER A 128 13.73 9.02 -12.03
N ASP A 129 13.51 10.33 -12.14
CA ASP A 129 12.22 10.98 -11.84
C ASP A 129 11.18 10.76 -12.95
N GLN A 130 11.35 9.73 -13.76
CA GLN A 130 10.42 9.41 -14.85
C GLN A 130 9.03 9.12 -14.31
N ALA A 131 8.07 9.89 -14.75
CA ALA A 131 6.69 9.75 -14.37
C ALA A 131 5.79 9.65 -15.59
N VAL A 132 4.65 9.01 -15.41
CA VAL A 132 3.58 9.01 -16.39
C VAL A 132 2.44 9.84 -15.85
N LYS A 133 2.00 10.79 -16.65
CA LYS A 133 0.85 11.62 -16.37
C LYS A 133 -0.38 11.11 -17.12
N LYS A 134 -1.49 10.92 -16.41
CA LYS A 134 -2.83 10.73 -16.96
C LYS A 134 -3.66 11.94 -16.60
N ALA A 135 -4.23 12.63 -17.58
CA ALA A 135 -5.15 13.73 -17.35
C ALA A 135 -6.55 13.36 -17.86
N TYR A 136 -7.57 13.78 -17.12
CA TYR A 136 -8.97 13.42 -17.36
C TYR A 136 -9.80 14.67 -17.58
N THR A 137 -10.72 14.61 -18.56
CA THR A 137 -11.82 15.55 -18.71
C THR A 137 -13.15 14.82 -18.58
N TYR A 138 -14.19 15.55 -18.18
CA TYR A 138 -15.50 14.99 -17.90
C TYR A 138 -16.58 15.66 -18.74
N ASP A 139 -17.63 14.94 -19.05
CA ASP A 139 -18.83 15.48 -19.67
C ASP A 139 -19.80 16.07 -18.62
N SER A 140 -20.93 16.62 -19.08
CA SER A 140 -21.94 17.22 -18.22
C SER A 140 -22.67 16.23 -17.29
N LEU A 141 -22.49 14.93 -17.48
CA LEU A 141 -23.04 13.85 -16.66
C LEU A 141 -21.96 13.21 -15.75
N ASP A 142 -20.80 13.88 -15.58
CA ASP A 142 -19.68 13.45 -14.76
C ASP A 142 -19.00 12.15 -15.23
N ARG A 143 -19.20 11.76 -16.48
CA ARG A 143 -18.51 10.61 -17.08
C ARG A 143 -17.21 11.07 -17.72
N VAL A 144 -16.16 10.22 -17.64
CA VAL A 144 -14.89 10.52 -18.33
C VAL A 144 -15.16 10.69 -19.83
N LYS A 145 -14.87 11.89 -20.34
CA LYS A 145 -14.99 12.24 -21.75
C LYS A 145 -13.70 11.94 -22.50
N GLU A 146 -12.56 12.24 -21.88
CA GLU A 146 -11.25 12.08 -22.47
C GLU A 146 -10.22 11.74 -21.40
N MET A 147 -9.26 10.89 -21.75
CA MET A 147 -8.08 10.61 -20.97
C MET A 147 -6.85 10.81 -21.87
N THR A 148 -5.94 11.68 -21.47
CA THR A 148 -4.65 11.85 -22.15
C THR A 148 -3.55 11.17 -21.32
N TYR A 149 -2.57 10.66 -22.04
CA TYR A 149 -1.41 9.98 -21.47
C TYR A 149 -0.14 10.68 -21.92
N THR A 150 0.75 11.02 -20.99
CA THR A 150 2.00 11.73 -21.30
C THR A 150 3.12 11.14 -20.47
N ASP A 151 4.20 10.69 -21.11
CA ASP A 151 5.45 10.37 -20.43
C ASP A 151 6.15 11.70 -20.07
N LEU A 152 6.55 11.84 -18.83
CA LEU A 152 7.35 12.95 -18.32
C LEU A 152 8.78 12.44 -18.22
N GLU A 153 9.66 13.01 -19.02
CA GLU A 153 11.11 12.76 -19.00
C GLU A 153 11.79 13.47 -17.83
#